data_580f3c78af58c167569283b3c54a42d5
#
_entry.id   580f3c78af58c167569283b3c54a42d5
#
_cell.length_a   1.000
_cell.length_b   1.000
_cell.length_c   1.000
_cell.angle_alpha   90.00
_cell.angle_beta   90.00
_cell.angle_gamma   90.00
#
_symmetry.space_group_name_H-M   'P 1'
#
loop_
_entity.id
_entity.type
_entity.pdbx_description
1 polymer ?
#
loop_
_entity_poly.entity_id
_entity_poly.type
_entity_poly.pdbx_seq_one_letter_code
_entity_poly.pdbx_strand_id
1 'polypeptide(L)'
;MDWVDVVVEEIDTSKLCSKNDNASSIKMMTFINCIDVLWESIQQLHRVIFNPRSIPFQDDSSVFTDKLYESSDNEYFKTIRACFSAHPVNLNDRFNGEGKEQRYASWSGGGFGCKDFSVMLYSNTKGMDSIILDISFSELITFAEKRYNYLQVLVGEIGKQISQYNRSWKERQIPKVDAPLKQIEILIEENEKRLQNDYYKYELQKLHIVFCTSIHNMRNNEVVQAYRNALLNAIDDLFENIQDMRLEEIHSQYLLDIDCPPEYHYSFSKLSEAMYGGVPFIVTLGGIIDYLADVVDLLDCISLQEKYVVTIAGFYMRKKIEMSKLANESSERN
;
A
#
# COMPACT_ATOMS: atom_id res chain seq x y z
N MET A 1 -2.88 -7.61 -4.74
CA MET A 1 -3.00 -6.99 -6.09
C MET A 1 -2.14 -7.68 -7.12
N ASP A 2 -0.98 -8.18 -6.77
CA ASP A 2 -0.02 -8.82 -7.69
C ASP A 2 -0.63 -9.90 -8.61
N TRP A 3 -1.58 -10.70 -8.11
CA TRP A 3 -2.24 -11.72 -8.92
C TRP A 3 -3.10 -11.16 -10.06
N VAL A 4 -3.74 -10.01 -9.86
CA VAL A 4 -4.52 -9.36 -10.93
C VAL A 4 -3.60 -8.88 -12.03
N ASP A 5 -2.49 -8.22 -11.67
CA ASP A 5 -1.52 -7.69 -12.62
C ASP A 5 -0.87 -8.83 -13.43
N VAL A 6 -0.46 -9.91 -12.74
CA VAL A 6 0.17 -11.08 -13.38
C VAL A 6 -0.76 -11.77 -14.39
N VAL A 7 -2.02 -11.97 -14.04
CA VAL A 7 -2.92 -12.75 -14.92
C VAL A 7 -3.51 -11.93 -16.06
N VAL A 8 -3.67 -10.62 -15.90
CA VAL A 8 -4.25 -9.75 -16.94
C VAL A 8 -3.36 -9.72 -18.19
N GLU A 9 -2.04 -9.75 -18.04
CA GLU A 9 -1.09 -9.80 -19.16
C GLU A 9 -1.19 -11.10 -19.98
N GLU A 10 -1.71 -12.17 -19.40
CA GLU A 10 -1.86 -13.47 -20.06
C GLU A 10 -3.28 -13.71 -20.63
N ILE A 11 -4.25 -12.81 -20.35
CA ILE A 11 -5.60 -12.88 -20.93
C ILE A 11 -5.58 -12.28 -22.33
N ASP A 12 -4.99 -13.05 -23.28
CA ASP A 12 -4.83 -12.67 -24.68
C ASP A 12 -5.18 -13.86 -25.59
N THR A 13 -6.24 -13.71 -26.37
CA THR A 13 -6.72 -14.76 -27.30
C THR A 13 -5.75 -15.01 -28.45
N SER A 14 -4.91 -14.05 -28.82
CA SER A 14 -3.92 -14.22 -29.89
C SER A 14 -2.88 -15.30 -29.54
N LYS A 15 -2.66 -15.56 -28.26
CA LYS A 15 -1.75 -16.59 -27.74
C LYS A 15 -2.34 -18.01 -27.78
N LEU A 16 -3.66 -18.18 -28.01
CA LEU A 16 -4.35 -19.47 -27.88
C LEU A 16 -4.09 -20.43 -29.05
N CYS A 17 -3.94 -19.91 -30.26
CA CYS A 17 -3.71 -20.75 -31.44
C CYS A 17 -2.32 -21.35 -31.44
N SER A 18 -2.22 -22.65 -31.73
CA SER A 18 -0.98 -23.37 -31.93
C SER A 18 -1.13 -24.37 -33.10
N LYS A 19 -0.01 -24.77 -33.71
CA LYS A 19 0.02 -25.83 -34.72
C LYS A 19 -0.18 -27.25 -34.16
N ASN A 20 -0.16 -27.37 -32.84
CA ASN A 20 -0.33 -28.62 -32.10
C ASN A 20 -1.54 -28.51 -31.17
N ASP A 21 -2.51 -29.43 -31.34
CA ASP A 21 -3.75 -29.45 -30.60
C ASP A 21 -3.52 -29.54 -29.06
N ASN A 22 -2.56 -30.37 -28.64
CA ASN A 22 -2.22 -30.47 -27.21
C ASN A 22 -1.65 -29.15 -26.67
N ALA A 23 -0.84 -28.44 -27.44
CA ALA A 23 -0.34 -27.13 -27.03
C ALA A 23 -1.44 -26.10 -26.97
N SER A 24 -2.42 -26.13 -27.91
CA SER A 24 -3.60 -25.26 -27.85
C SER A 24 -4.47 -25.55 -26.63
N SER A 25 -4.65 -26.81 -26.29
CA SER A 25 -5.38 -27.25 -25.08
C SER A 25 -4.75 -26.73 -23.79
N ILE A 26 -3.41 -26.82 -23.66
CA ILE A 26 -2.68 -26.31 -22.49
C ILE A 26 -2.82 -24.78 -22.40
N LYS A 27 -2.69 -24.07 -23.52
CA LYS A 27 -2.86 -22.62 -23.55
C LYS A 27 -4.29 -22.22 -23.16
N MET A 28 -5.31 -22.94 -23.64
CA MET A 28 -6.70 -22.70 -23.24
C MET A 28 -6.91 -22.94 -21.75
N MET A 29 -6.34 -24.02 -21.20
CA MET A 29 -6.35 -24.28 -19.76
C MET A 29 -5.74 -23.12 -18.96
N THR A 30 -4.58 -22.63 -19.41
CA THR A 30 -3.91 -21.48 -18.77
C THR A 30 -4.77 -20.23 -18.85
N PHE A 31 -5.33 -19.93 -20.01
CA PHE A 31 -6.20 -18.77 -20.23
C PHE A 31 -7.43 -18.77 -19.30
N ILE A 32 -8.13 -19.90 -19.21
CA ILE A 32 -9.28 -20.04 -18.29
C ILE A 32 -8.84 -19.89 -16.84
N ASN A 33 -7.70 -20.44 -16.45
CA ASN A 33 -7.17 -20.29 -15.10
C ASN A 33 -6.79 -18.83 -14.79
N CYS A 34 -6.25 -18.07 -15.75
CA CYS A 34 -6.00 -16.65 -15.58
C CYS A 34 -7.30 -15.85 -15.31
N ILE A 35 -8.36 -16.14 -16.07
CA ILE A 35 -9.69 -15.54 -15.84
C ILE A 35 -10.23 -15.92 -14.46
N ASP A 36 -10.04 -17.17 -14.03
CA ASP A 36 -10.51 -17.63 -12.71
C ASP A 36 -9.76 -16.92 -11.58
N VAL A 37 -8.45 -16.81 -11.67
CA VAL A 37 -7.62 -16.08 -10.67
C VAL A 37 -8.01 -14.61 -10.62
N LEU A 38 -8.21 -13.97 -11.77
CA LEU A 38 -8.71 -12.60 -11.86
C LEU A 38 -10.04 -12.45 -11.10
N TRP A 39 -11.00 -13.34 -11.41
CA TRP A 39 -12.34 -13.30 -10.83
C TRP A 39 -12.33 -13.57 -9.32
N GLU A 40 -11.62 -14.59 -8.85
CA GLU A 40 -11.49 -14.90 -7.42
C GLU A 40 -10.82 -13.74 -6.66
N SER A 41 -9.80 -13.11 -7.23
CA SER A 41 -9.15 -11.94 -6.63
C SER A 41 -10.12 -10.77 -6.45
N ILE A 42 -10.93 -10.48 -7.47
CA ILE A 42 -11.95 -9.42 -7.43
C ILE A 42 -13.05 -9.74 -6.41
N GLN A 43 -13.48 -10.99 -6.30
CA GLN A 43 -14.44 -11.42 -5.28
C GLN A 43 -13.88 -11.21 -3.86
N GLN A 44 -12.61 -11.52 -3.63
CA GLN A 44 -11.98 -11.29 -2.32
C GLN A 44 -11.93 -9.81 -1.97
N LEU A 45 -11.52 -8.95 -2.92
CA LEU A 45 -11.56 -7.50 -2.74
C LEU A 45 -12.98 -7.00 -2.43
N HIS A 46 -13.97 -7.47 -3.17
CA HIS A 46 -15.38 -7.12 -2.93
C HIS A 46 -15.82 -7.51 -1.50
N ARG A 47 -15.49 -8.71 -1.03
CA ARG A 47 -15.84 -9.18 0.32
C ARG A 47 -15.23 -8.33 1.43
N VAL A 48 -14.01 -7.83 1.20
CA VAL A 48 -13.33 -6.95 2.16
C VAL A 48 -14.01 -5.57 2.21
N ILE A 49 -14.43 -5.05 1.05
CA ILE A 49 -14.94 -3.68 0.94
C ILE A 49 -16.42 -3.57 1.32
N PHE A 50 -17.24 -4.54 0.91
CA PHE A 50 -18.68 -4.49 1.11
C PHE A 50 -19.17 -5.45 2.21
N ASN A 51 -19.31 -6.72 1.86
CA ASN A 51 -19.85 -7.74 2.76
C ASN A 51 -19.23 -9.11 2.47
N PRO A 52 -18.71 -9.82 3.49
CA PRO A 52 -18.08 -11.15 3.33
C PRO A 52 -18.98 -12.20 2.67
N ARG A 53 -20.31 -12.02 2.71
CA ARG A 53 -21.28 -12.97 2.14
C ARG A 53 -21.79 -12.58 0.76
N SER A 54 -21.53 -11.36 0.29
CA SER A 54 -21.97 -10.91 -1.03
C SER A 54 -21.01 -11.36 -2.13
N ILE A 55 -21.57 -11.65 -3.29
CA ILE A 55 -20.84 -12.01 -4.50
C ILE A 55 -21.29 -11.03 -5.59
N PRO A 56 -20.38 -10.27 -6.22
CA PRO A 56 -20.76 -9.40 -7.30
C PRO A 56 -21.23 -10.22 -8.52
N PHE A 57 -22.14 -9.67 -9.30
CA PHE A 57 -22.74 -10.33 -10.47
C PHE A 57 -23.41 -11.69 -10.16
N GLN A 58 -24.00 -11.85 -8.97
CA GLN A 58 -24.58 -13.12 -8.53
C GLN A 58 -25.64 -13.65 -9.50
N ASP A 59 -26.54 -12.78 -9.98
CA ASP A 59 -27.67 -13.11 -10.84
C ASP A 59 -27.45 -12.66 -12.29
N ASP A 60 -26.23 -12.23 -12.64
CA ASP A 60 -25.92 -11.78 -14.00
C ASP A 60 -25.87 -12.97 -14.97
N SER A 61 -26.56 -12.87 -16.09
CA SER A 61 -26.61 -13.87 -17.16
C SER A 61 -26.50 -13.25 -18.55
N SER A 62 -25.83 -12.12 -18.66
CA SER A 62 -25.78 -11.32 -19.88
C SER A 62 -24.60 -11.64 -20.80
N VAL A 63 -23.63 -12.45 -20.38
CA VAL A 63 -22.43 -12.72 -21.14
C VAL A 63 -22.52 -14.00 -21.97
N PHE A 64 -22.78 -15.13 -21.31
CA PHE A 64 -22.90 -16.41 -22.01
C PHE A 64 -24.32 -16.57 -22.56
N THR A 65 -24.46 -16.58 -23.91
CA THR A 65 -25.75 -16.58 -24.58
C THR A 65 -26.30 -17.98 -24.79
N ASP A 66 -25.44 -18.95 -25.11
CA ASP A 66 -25.84 -20.34 -25.44
C ASP A 66 -25.40 -21.28 -24.31
N LYS A 67 -26.05 -21.18 -23.16
CA LYS A 67 -25.77 -22.03 -22.01
C LYS A 67 -26.43 -23.40 -22.14
N LEU A 68 -25.73 -24.45 -21.74
CA LEU A 68 -26.28 -25.81 -21.72
C LEU A 68 -27.40 -25.99 -20.67
N TYR A 69 -27.51 -25.06 -19.71
CA TYR A 69 -28.52 -25.06 -18.65
C TYR A 69 -28.72 -23.62 -18.12
N GLU A 70 -29.86 -23.36 -17.51
CA GLU A 70 -30.12 -22.07 -16.87
C GLU A 70 -29.20 -21.87 -15.66
N SER A 71 -28.42 -20.80 -15.71
CA SER A 71 -27.45 -20.43 -14.64
C SER A 71 -27.02 -18.99 -14.81
N SER A 72 -26.51 -18.40 -13.71
CA SER A 72 -25.78 -17.14 -13.80
C SER A 72 -24.46 -17.33 -14.57
N ASP A 73 -23.89 -16.22 -15.07
CA ASP A 73 -22.59 -16.26 -15.74
C ASP A 73 -21.47 -16.76 -14.82
N ASN A 74 -21.54 -16.44 -13.52
CA ASN A 74 -20.60 -16.93 -12.55
C ASN A 74 -20.65 -18.46 -12.38
N GLU A 75 -21.86 -19.03 -12.36
CA GLU A 75 -22.02 -20.49 -12.24
C GLU A 75 -21.64 -21.19 -13.54
N TYR A 76 -21.99 -20.61 -14.68
CA TYR A 76 -21.64 -21.17 -15.98
C TYR A 76 -20.12 -21.15 -16.19
N PHE A 77 -19.43 -20.06 -15.82
CA PHE A 77 -17.98 -20.01 -15.89
C PHE A 77 -17.31 -21.05 -15.00
N LYS A 78 -17.85 -21.33 -13.81
CA LYS A 78 -17.35 -22.44 -12.97
C LYS A 78 -17.45 -23.78 -13.67
N THR A 79 -18.48 -24.00 -14.46
CA THR A 79 -18.62 -25.22 -15.27
C THR A 79 -17.60 -25.25 -16.40
N ILE A 80 -17.42 -24.15 -17.12
CA ILE A 80 -16.36 -24.01 -18.13
C ILE A 80 -15.01 -24.35 -17.53
N ARG A 81 -14.65 -23.76 -16.39
CA ARG A 81 -13.40 -24.02 -15.68
C ARG A 81 -13.27 -25.50 -15.31
N ALA A 82 -14.32 -26.11 -14.78
CA ALA A 82 -14.28 -27.53 -14.42
C ALA A 82 -14.03 -28.44 -15.62
N CYS A 83 -14.63 -28.13 -16.75
CA CYS A 83 -14.46 -28.93 -17.98
C CYS A 83 -13.10 -28.76 -18.64
N PHE A 84 -12.52 -27.55 -18.61
CA PHE A 84 -11.37 -27.20 -19.40
C PHE A 84 -10.06 -27.09 -18.62
N SER A 85 -10.09 -26.98 -17.28
CA SER A 85 -8.84 -26.71 -16.57
C SER A 85 -8.55 -27.62 -15.36
N ALA A 86 -9.47 -27.71 -14.40
CA ALA A 86 -9.09 -28.26 -13.11
C ALA A 86 -9.40 -29.75 -12.93
N HIS A 87 -10.56 -30.22 -13.36
CA HIS A 87 -11.02 -31.57 -13.09
C HIS A 87 -11.90 -32.08 -14.25
N PRO A 88 -11.34 -32.82 -15.20
CA PRO A 88 -12.12 -33.40 -16.30
C PRO A 88 -13.10 -34.49 -15.84
N VAL A 89 -13.30 -34.66 -14.55
CA VAL A 89 -14.03 -35.75 -13.93
C VAL A 89 -15.14 -35.23 -13.02
N ASN A 90 -16.32 -35.81 -13.20
CA ASN A 90 -17.46 -35.69 -12.29
C ASN A 90 -18.18 -34.33 -12.31
N LEU A 91 -18.71 -33.97 -13.46
CA LEU A 91 -19.62 -32.83 -13.60
C LEU A 91 -21.04 -33.21 -13.08
N ASN A 92 -21.12 -33.56 -11.79
CA ASN A 92 -22.34 -34.00 -11.16
C ASN A 92 -23.41 -32.92 -11.16
N ASP A 93 -24.65 -33.34 -11.28
CA ASP A 93 -25.91 -32.69 -10.92
C ASP A 93 -26.40 -31.53 -11.77
N ARG A 94 -25.61 -30.99 -12.72
CA ARG A 94 -26.05 -29.81 -13.50
C ARG A 94 -26.69 -30.15 -14.83
N PHE A 95 -26.42 -31.30 -15.38
CA PHE A 95 -26.81 -31.65 -16.74
C PHE A 95 -28.04 -32.55 -16.83
N ASN A 96 -28.44 -33.22 -15.74
CA ASN A 96 -29.75 -33.93 -15.66
C ASN A 96 -30.08 -34.31 -14.21
N GLY A 97 -31.26 -33.90 -13.77
CA GLY A 97 -31.72 -33.90 -12.39
C GLY A 97 -32.14 -35.23 -11.77
N GLU A 98 -31.89 -36.39 -12.34
CA GLU A 98 -32.21 -37.67 -11.68
C GLU A 98 -31.08 -38.66 -11.80
N GLY A 99 -30.44 -38.90 -10.65
CA GLY A 99 -29.62 -40.08 -10.46
C GLY A 99 -28.12 -39.92 -10.65
N LYS A 100 -27.43 -41.00 -10.53
CA LYS A 100 -25.99 -41.17 -10.46
C LYS A 100 -25.21 -40.97 -11.76
N GLU A 101 -25.74 -40.14 -12.73
CA GLU A 101 -25.03 -39.87 -13.97
C GLU A 101 -23.83 -38.99 -13.72
N GLN A 102 -22.67 -39.46 -14.19
CA GLN A 102 -21.40 -38.72 -14.14
C GLN A 102 -20.98 -38.44 -15.57
N ARG A 103 -20.55 -37.19 -15.85
CA ARG A 103 -19.99 -36.79 -17.14
C ARG A 103 -18.54 -36.48 -17.01
N TYR A 104 -17.78 -36.82 -18.04
CA TYR A 104 -16.34 -36.68 -18.12
C TYR A 104 -16.00 -35.84 -19.35
N ALA A 105 -15.25 -34.76 -19.16
CA ALA A 105 -14.79 -33.93 -20.26
C ALA A 105 -13.61 -34.60 -20.96
N SER A 106 -13.68 -34.67 -22.27
CA SER A 106 -12.57 -35.07 -23.12
C SER A 106 -12.15 -33.91 -24.01
N TRP A 107 -10.88 -33.63 -24.01
CA TRP A 107 -10.30 -32.68 -24.97
C TRP A 107 -10.43 -33.27 -26.37
N SER A 108 -11.18 -32.58 -27.22
CA SER A 108 -11.17 -32.86 -28.64
C SER A 108 -10.41 -31.73 -29.32
N GLY A 109 -9.30 -32.01 -29.91
CA GLY A 109 -8.66 -31.08 -30.83
C GLY A 109 -9.68 -30.62 -31.87
N GLY A 110 -9.87 -29.32 -32.04
CA GLY A 110 -10.86 -28.59 -32.78
C GLY A 110 -11.71 -29.34 -33.80
N GLY A 111 -13.02 -29.04 -33.84
CA GLY A 111 -13.89 -29.43 -34.94
C GLY A 111 -15.12 -30.21 -34.59
N PHE A 112 -15.51 -30.39 -33.34
CA PHE A 112 -16.81 -31.02 -32.97
C PHE A 112 -17.93 -30.02 -32.73
N GLY A 113 -17.63 -28.75 -32.42
CA GLY A 113 -18.57 -27.71 -32.14
C GLY A 113 -18.62 -26.59 -33.20
N CYS A 114 -19.46 -25.61 -32.95
CA CYS A 114 -19.67 -24.45 -33.85
C CYS A 114 -18.92 -23.19 -33.37
N LYS A 115 -18.30 -23.21 -32.17
CA LYS A 115 -17.59 -22.07 -31.60
C LYS A 115 -16.08 -22.26 -31.65
N ASP A 116 -15.34 -21.37 -31.02
CA ASP A 116 -13.88 -21.31 -31.10
C ASP A 116 -13.18 -22.52 -30.48
N PHE A 117 -13.77 -23.08 -29.42
CA PHE A 117 -13.23 -24.27 -28.73
C PHE A 117 -14.35 -25.13 -28.15
N SER A 118 -14.16 -26.47 -28.15
CA SER A 118 -15.16 -27.39 -27.67
C SER A 118 -14.58 -28.57 -26.90
N VAL A 119 -15.32 -29.08 -25.93
CA VAL A 119 -15.07 -30.36 -25.27
C VAL A 119 -16.30 -31.26 -25.37
N MET A 120 -16.07 -32.56 -25.45
CA MET A 120 -17.13 -33.55 -25.42
C MET A 120 -17.28 -34.09 -24.02
N LEU A 121 -18.50 -34.05 -23.51
CA LEU A 121 -18.90 -34.56 -22.19
C LEU A 121 -19.52 -35.93 -22.34
N TYR A 122 -18.77 -36.95 -22.05
CA TYR A 122 -19.22 -38.35 -22.09
C TYR A 122 -19.93 -38.74 -20.81
N SER A 123 -21.04 -39.51 -20.94
CA SER A 123 -21.76 -40.07 -19.79
C SER A 123 -21.21 -41.44 -19.39
N ASN A 124 -21.18 -41.75 -18.07
CA ASN A 124 -20.95 -43.10 -17.58
C ASN A 124 -22.16 -44.04 -17.70
N THR A 125 -23.32 -43.47 -18.10
CA THR A 125 -24.56 -44.23 -18.21
C THR A 125 -24.73 -44.72 -19.64
N LYS A 126 -24.86 -46.03 -19.80
CA LYS A 126 -25.02 -46.67 -21.11
C LYS A 126 -26.28 -46.15 -21.83
N GLY A 127 -26.12 -45.72 -23.06
CA GLY A 127 -27.20 -45.23 -23.90
C GLY A 127 -27.52 -43.75 -23.76
N MET A 128 -26.79 -43.03 -22.94
CA MET A 128 -26.86 -41.54 -22.89
C MET A 128 -25.93 -40.91 -23.91
N ASP A 129 -26.45 -39.92 -24.61
CA ASP A 129 -25.71 -39.18 -25.63
C ASP A 129 -24.63 -38.29 -25.02
N SER A 130 -23.55 -38.12 -25.77
CA SER A 130 -22.51 -37.13 -25.42
C SER A 130 -23.02 -35.73 -25.67
N ILE A 131 -22.64 -34.79 -24.82
CA ILE A 131 -22.94 -33.36 -24.94
C ILE A 131 -21.69 -32.62 -25.38
N ILE A 132 -21.84 -31.68 -26.32
CA ILE A 132 -20.77 -30.80 -26.71
C ILE A 132 -20.90 -29.49 -25.90
N LEU A 133 -19.83 -29.12 -25.18
CA LEU A 133 -19.72 -27.82 -24.56
C LEU A 133 -18.85 -26.95 -25.44
N ASP A 134 -19.46 -25.97 -26.09
CA ASP A 134 -18.82 -25.00 -26.96
C ASP A 134 -18.54 -23.69 -26.25
N ILE A 135 -17.39 -23.10 -26.49
CA ILE A 135 -16.96 -21.83 -25.90
C ILE A 135 -16.60 -20.84 -27.00
N SER A 136 -17.09 -19.60 -26.83
CA SER A 136 -16.62 -18.46 -27.58
C SER A 136 -15.54 -17.69 -26.81
N PHE A 137 -14.43 -17.40 -27.46
CA PHE A 137 -13.39 -16.57 -26.87
C PHE A 137 -13.89 -15.16 -26.60
N SER A 138 -14.76 -14.62 -27.43
CA SER A 138 -15.35 -13.31 -27.22
C SER A 138 -16.21 -13.26 -25.95
N GLU A 139 -16.97 -14.33 -25.65
CA GLU A 139 -17.74 -14.42 -24.41
C GLU A 139 -16.82 -14.48 -23.17
N LEU A 140 -15.72 -15.25 -23.23
CA LEU A 140 -14.74 -15.33 -22.14
C LEU A 140 -14.04 -13.99 -21.89
N ILE A 141 -13.63 -13.30 -22.95
CA ILE A 141 -13.06 -11.95 -22.83
C ILE A 141 -14.07 -10.99 -22.25
N THR A 142 -15.29 -10.96 -22.74
CA THR A 142 -16.36 -10.11 -22.21
C THR A 142 -16.62 -10.40 -20.72
N PHE A 143 -16.57 -11.68 -20.34
CA PHE A 143 -16.69 -12.09 -18.94
C PHE A 143 -15.54 -11.51 -18.10
N ALA A 144 -14.30 -11.62 -18.56
CA ALA A 144 -13.12 -11.11 -17.87
C ALA A 144 -13.14 -9.58 -17.79
N GLU A 145 -13.40 -8.88 -18.89
CA GLU A 145 -13.46 -7.41 -18.97
C GLU A 145 -14.52 -6.84 -18.02
N LYS A 146 -15.71 -7.44 -17.98
CA LYS A 146 -16.78 -7.00 -17.11
C LYS A 146 -16.38 -7.08 -15.63
N ARG A 147 -15.65 -8.14 -15.26
CA ARG A 147 -15.14 -8.31 -13.88
C ARG A 147 -13.97 -7.38 -13.61
N TYR A 148 -13.05 -7.25 -14.53
CA TYR A 148 -11.93 -6.29 -14.40
C TYR A 148 -12.44 -4.85 -14.23
N ASN A 149 -13.39 -4.42 -15.06
CA ASN A 149 -13.97 -3.08 -14.97
C ASN A 149 -14.71 -2.84 -13.64
N TYR A 150 -15.11 -3.89 -12.93
CA TYR A 150 -15.69 -3.77 -11.61
C TYR A 150 -14.69 -3.22 -10.57
N LEU A 151 -13.40 -3.33 -10.81
CA LEU A 151 -12.36 -2.69 -9.97
C LEU A 151 -12.59 -1.19 -9.82
N GLN A 152 -13.13 -0.52 -10.83
CA GLN A 152 -13.47 0.91 -10.74
C GLN A 152 -14.56 1.19 -9.70
N VAL A 153 -15.54 0.27 -9.58
CA VAL A 153 -16.59 0.36 -8.55
C VAL A 153 -15.97 0.19 -7.16
N LEU A 154 -15.04 -0.76 -7.00
CA LEU A 154 -14.33 -1.01 -5.74
C LEU A 154 -13.49 0.21 -5.34
N VAL A 155 -12.73 0.78 -6.27
CA VAL A 155 -11.94 2.00 -6.05
C VAL A 155 -12.83 3.17 -5.63
N GLY A 156 -13.98 3.35 -6.31
CA GLY A 156 -14.95 4.39 -5.97
C GLY A 156 -15.52 4.23 -4.55
N GLU A 157 -15.79 2.99 -4.13
CA GLU A 157 -16.28 2.72 -2.78
C GLU A 157 -15.21 2.91 -1.70
N ILE A 158 -13.99 2.46 -1.96
CA ILE A 158 -12.83 2.75 -1.08
C ILE A 158 -12.68 4.27 -0.90
N GLY A 159 -12.74 5.03 -1.98
CA GLY A 159 -12.65 6.50 -1.93
C GLY A 159 -13.75 7.14 -1.06
N LYS A 160 -14.99 6.63 -1.13
CA LYS A 160 -16.09 7.08 -0.26
C LYS A 160 -15.83 6.74 1.21
N GLN A 161 -15.40 5.51 1.51
CA GLN A 161 -15.12 5.07 2.88
C GLN A 161 -13.97 5.88 3.50
N ILE A 162 -12.87 6.12 2.74
CA ILE A 162 -11.77 6.99 3.17
C ILE A 162 -12.28 8.41 3.44
N SER A 163 -13.08 8.96 2.53
CA SER A 163 -13.63 10.31 2.68
C SER A 163 -14.53 10.44 3.91
N GLN A 164 -15.36 9.44 4.19
CA GLN A 164 -16.21 9.40 5.38
C GLN A 164 -15.39 9.26 6.67
N TYR A 165 -14.37 8.40 6.65
CA TYR A 165 -13.43 8.24 7.75
C TYR A 165 -12.70 9.55 8.06
N ASN A 166 -12.10 10.16 7.04
CA ASN A 166 -11.39 11.43 7.20
C ASN A 166 -12.31 12.54 7.71
N ARG A 167 -13.54 12.63 7.19
CA ARG A 167 -14.52 13.62 7.66
C ARG A 167 -14.85 13.43 9.11
N SER A 168 -15.09 12.20 9.56
CA SER A 168 -15.43 11.89 10.95
C SER A 168 -14.34 12.30 11.95
N TRP A 169 -13.06 12.23 11.52
CA TRP A 169 -11.93 12.66 12.32
C TRP A 169 -11.70 14.17 12.27
N LYS A 170 -11.87 14.82 11.11
CA LYS A 170 -11.76 16.29 10.98
C LYS A 170 -12.76 17.04 11.90
N GLU A 171 -13.93 16.49 12.08
CA GLU A 171 -14.95 17.04 12.97
C GLU A 171 -14.56 16.97 14.46
N ARG A 172 -13.65 16.07 14.82
CA ARG A 172 -13.12 15.95 16.19
C ARG A 172 -11.89 16.83 16.35
N GLN A 173 -12.04 17.95 17.04
CA GLN A 173 -10.93 18.90 17.23
C GLN A 173 -9.86 18.33 18.15
N ILE A 174 -8.59 18.42 17.72
CA ILE A 174 -7.44 18.14 18.57
C ILE A 174 -7.30 19.30 19.58
N PRO A 175 -7.13 19.04 20.87
CA PRO A 175 -6.89 20.10 21.84
C PRO A 175 -5.62 20.89 21.48
N LYS A 176 -5.73 22.22 21.37
CA LYS A 176 -4.57 23.09 21.21
C LYS A 176 -4.15 23.64 22.57
N VAL A 177 -2.87 23.44 22.92
CA VAL A 177 -2.29 23.87 24.22
C VAL A 177 -1.03 24.69 24.00
N ASP A 178 -0.77 25.66 24.86
CA ASP A 178 0.38 26.57 24.74
C ASP A 178 1.72 25.92 25.08
N ALA A 179 1.71 24.82 25.86
CA ALA A 179 2.93 24.11 26.25
C ALA A 179 3.38 23.17 25.12
N PRO A 180 4.51 23.44 24.42
CA PRO A 180 4.91 22.68 23.23
C PRO A 180 5.08 21.19 23.50
N LEU A 181 5.72 20.81 24.61
CA LEU A 181 5.90 19.39 24.97
C LEU A 181 4.57 18.67 25.12
N LYS A 182 3.60 19.34 25.79
CA LYS A 182 2.26 18.77 25.96
C LYS A 182 1.50 18.66 24.64
N GLN A 183 1.68 19.63 23.74
CA GLN A 183 1.10 19.57 22.39
C GLN A 183 1.68 18.41 21.61
N ILE A 184 3.00 18.17 21.66
CA ILE A 184 3.66 17.03 21.01
C ILE A 184 3.12 15.70 21.53
N GLU A 185 2.95 15.55 22.86
CA GLU A 185 2.37 14.33 23.45
C GLU A 185 0.95 14.06 22.94
N ILE A 186 0.12 15.10 22.84
CA ILE A 186 -1.22 15.00 22.26
C ILE A 186 -1.14 14.56 20.78
N LEU A 187 -0.23 15.16 20.00
CA LEU A 187 -0.10 14.82 18.58
C LEU A 187 0.41 13.39 18.34
N ILE A 188 1.27 12.87 19.22
CA ILE A 188 1.69 11.45 19.18
C ILE A 188 0.47 10.54 19.33
N GLU A 189 -0.37 10.78 20.35
CA GLU A 189 -1.58 10.00 20.57
C GLU A 189 -2.59 10.14 19.42
N GLU A 190 -2.77 11.35 18.89
CA GLU A 190 -3.73 11.61 17.81
C GLU A 190 -3.24 11.02 16.48
N ASN A 191 -1.94 11.02 16.17
CA ASN A 191 -1.41 10.33 15.01
C ASN A 191 -1.66 8.82 15.08
N GLU A 192 -1.45 8.20 16.23
CA GLU A 192 -1.73 6.77 16.46
C GLU A 192 -3.22 6.41 16.26
N LYS A 193 -4.14 7.30 16.64
CA LYS A 193 -5.59 7.10 16.52
C LYS A 193 -6.13 7.37 15.12
N ARG A 194 -5.61 8.40 14.43
CA ARG A 194 -6.16 8.94 13.18
C ARG A 194 -5.49 8.40 11.93
N LEU A 195 -4.16 8.52 11.86
CA LEU A 195 -3.39 8.31 10.64
C LEU A 195 -2.52 7.05 10.69
N GLN A 196 -2.02 6.69 11.87
CA GLN A 196 -1.02 5.63 12.06
C GLN A 196 0.17 5.81 11.10
N ASN A 197 0.59 7.06 10.92
CA ASN A 197 1.62 7.42 9.96
C ASN A 197 3.00 7.36 10.60
N ASP A 198 3.88 6.48 10.10
CA ASP A 198 5.22 6.25 10.64
C ASP A 198 6.14 7.46 10.45
N TYR A 199 5.99 8.22 9.35
CA TYR A 199 6.76 9.43 9.11
C TYR A 199 6.45 10.49 10.18
N TYR A 200 5.16 10.80 10.44
CA TYR A 200 4.78 11.74 11.50
C TYR A 200 5.18 11.23 12.89
N LYS A 201 5.07 9.92 13.13
CA LYS A 201 5.53 9.31 14.38
C LYS A 201 7.01 9.57 14.62
N TYR A 202 7.84 9.38 13.60
CA TYR A 202 9.28 9.61 13.68
C TYR A 202 9.60 11.08 13.95
N GLU A 203 8.96 12.01 13.26
CA GLU A 203 9.18 13.45 13.45
C GLU A 203 8.68 13.94 14.82
N LEU A 204 7.54 13.45 15.28
CA LEU A 204 7.04 13.74 16.63
C LEU A 204 7.95 13.18 17.73
N GLN A 205 8.57 12.02 17.52
CA GLN A 205 9.58 11.48 18.46
C GLN A 205 10.83 12.36 18.52
N LYS A 206 11.33 12.86 17.39
CA LYS A 206 12.43 13.83 17.36
C LYS A 206 12.07 15.09 18.17
N LEU A 207 10.91 15.68 17.88
CA LEU A 207 10.43 16.85 18.61
C LEU A 207 10.30 16.57 20.11
N HIS A 208 9.73 15.44 20.48
CA HIS A 208 9.59 15.06 21.90
C HIS A 208 10.95 15.02 22.60
N ILE A 209 11.95 14.39 21.99
CA ILE A 209 13.34 14.34 22.54
C ILE A 209 13.87 15.77 22.74
N VAL A 210 13.73 16.63 21.74
CA VAL A 210 14.24 18.00 21.82
C VAL A 210 13.57 18.79 22.93
N PHE A 211 12.25 18.67 23.10
CA PHE A 211 11.50 19.48 24.06
C PHE A 211 11.50 18.91 25.48
N CYS A 212 11.64 17.59 25.68
CA CYS A 212 11.69 16.99 27.01
C CYS A 212 13.10 17.04 27.64
N THR A 213 14.16 17.28 26.88
CA THR A 213 15.54 17.25 27.36
C THR A 213 15.87 18.49 28.19
N SER A 214 16.32 18.29 29.43
CA SER A 214 16.86 19.37 30.27
C SER A 214 18.28 19.73 29.84
N ILE A 215 18.59 21.01 29.73
CA ILE A 215 19.90 21.55 29.36
C ILE A 215 20.51 22.24 30.59
N HIS A 216 21.67 21.80 31.00
CA HIS A 216 22.29 22.25 32.24
C HIS A 216 23.18 23.47 32.08
N ASN A 217 23.93 23.54 30.98
CA ASN A 217 24.78 24.69 30.66
C ASN A 217 23.98 25.85 30.11
N MET A 218 24.19 27.08 30.63
CA MET A 218 23.42 28.27 30.24
C MET A 218 23.62 28.64 28.78
N ARG A 219 24.85 28.57 28.25
CA ARG A 219 25.16 28.86 26.83
C ARG A 219 24.47 27.89 25.91
N ASN A 220 24.53 26.59 26.22
CA ASN A 220 23.88 25.54 25.47
C ASN A 220 22.32 25.74 25.50
N ASN A 221 21.79 26.14 26.67
CA ASN A 221 20.36 26.37 26.82
C ASN A 221 19.87 27.51 25.93
N GLU A 222 20.61 28.60 25.79
CA GLU A 222 20.25 29.71 24.91
C GLU A 222 20.14 29.24 23.43
N VAL A 223 21.11 28.47 22.97
CA VAL A 223 21.13 27.91 21.62
C VAL A 223 19.99 26.93 21.41
N VAL A 224 19.75 26.04 22.37
CA VAL A 224 18.65 25.06 22.28
C VAL A 224 17.29 25.76 22.34
N GLN A 225 17.12 26.83 23.13
CA GLN A 225 15.86 27.60 23.14
C GLN A 225 15.61 28.31 21.80
N ALA A 226 16.65 28.85 21.17
CA ALA A 226 16.51 29.43 19.84
C ALA A 226 16.08 28.40 18.79
N TYR A 227 16.60 27.16 18.87
CA TYR A 227 16.21 26.06 18.03
C TYR A 227 14.77 25.58 18.31
N ARG A 228 14.41 25.39 19.61
CA ARG A 228 13.05 25.06 20.02
C ARG A 228 12.02 26.07 19.50
N ASN A 229 12.34 27.38 19.57
CA ASN A 229 11.44 28.41 19.04
C ASN A 229 11.24 28.28 17.52
N ALA A 230 12.27 27.90 16.77
CA ALA A 230 12.11 27.63 15.33
C ALA A 230 11.24 26.42 15.07
N LEU A 231 11.35 25.36 15.89
CA LEU A 231 10.59 24.12 15.74
C LEU A 231 9.10 24.26 16.09
N LEU A 232 8.65 25.37 16.66
CA LEU A 232 7.20 25.62 16.89
C LEU A 232 6.42 25.56 15.57
N ASN A 233 7.00 26.03 14.46
CA ASN A 233 6.38 25.93 13.15
C ASN A 233 6.18 24.46 12.70
N ALA A 234 7.14 23.58 12.98
CA ALA A 234 7.01 22.17 12.66
C ALA A 234 5.92 21.48 13.50
N ILE A 235 5.72 21.91 14.75
CA ILE A 235 4.63 21.43 15.61
C ILE A 235 3.28 21.89 15.03
N ASP A 236 3.17 23.15 14.59
CA ASP A 236 1.95 23.68 13.99
C ASP A 236 1.64 22.98 12.65
N ASP A 237 2.64 22.74 11.78
CA ASP A 237 2.48 21.98 10.53
C ASP A 237 1.94 20.57 10.80
N LEU A 238 2.53 19.86 11.77
CA LEU A 238 2.08 18.52 12.19
C LEU A 238 0.66 18.56 12.77
N PHE A 239 0.37 19.57 13.59
CA PHE A 239 -0.97 19.76 14.15
C PHE A 239 -2.01 19.90 13.02
N GLU A 240 -1.77 20.77 12.04
CA GLU A 240 -2.67 20.99 10.93
C GLU A 240 -2.84 19.73 10.06
N ASN A 241 -1.74 19.06 9.74
CA ASN A 241 -1.79 17.84 8.93
C ASN A 241 -2.57 16.71 9.62
N ILE A 242 -2.33 16.49 10.93
CA ILE A 242 -3.04 15.46 11.70
C ILE A 242 -4.51 15.85 11.91
N GLN A 243 -4.80 17.13 12.24
CA GLN A 243 -6.17 17.62 12.37
C GLN A 243 -6.97 17.45 11.08
N ASP A 244 -6.36 17.76 9.95
CA ASP A 244 -6.98 17.73 8.63
C ASP A 244 -6.85 16.37 7.92
N MET A 245 -6.36 15.35 8.61
CA MET A 245 -6.17 14.01 8.02
C MET A 245 -5.36 14.05 6.72
N ARG A 246 -4.35 14.92 6.63
CA ARG A 246 -3.47 15.07 5.47
C ARG A 246 -2.20 14.24 5.65
N LEU A 247 -1.78 13.56 4.58
CA LEU A 247 -0.53 12.79 4.51
C LEU A 247 0.47 13.55 3.63
N GLU A 248 0.74 14.80 4.00
CA GLU A 248 1.62 15.71 3.28
C GLU A 248 2.95 15.86 4.00
N GLU A 249 3.98 16.26 3.27
CA GLU A 249 5.27 16.64 3.86
C GLU A 249 5.09 17.87 4.78
N ILE A 250 5.92 17.93 5.81
CA ILE A 250 5.95 19.05 6.74
C ILE A 250 6.65 20.22 6.06
N HIS A 251 6.02 21.38 5.95
CA HIS A 251 6.63 22.55 5.32
C HIS A 251 7.94 22.98 6.00
N SER A 252 8.00 22.81 7.32
CA SER A 252 9.18 23.12 8.14
C SER A 252 10.15 21.93 8.26
N GLN A 253 10.10 20.93 7.36
CA GLN A 253 10.94 19.72 7.39
C GLN A 253 12.44 20.04 7.47
N TYR A 254 12.89 21.11 6.81
CA TYR A 254 14.29 21.57 6.87
C TYR A 254 14.79 21.93 8.28
N LEU A 255 13.89 22.14 9.24
CA LEU A 255 14.23 22.35 10.65
C LEU A 255 14.39 21.01 11.41
N LEU A 256 13.78 19.95 10.93
CA LEU A 256 13.86 18.61 11.50
C LEU A 256 15.02 17.81 10.88
N ASP A 257 15.29 18.02 9.59
CA ASP A 257 16.40 17.43 8.87
C ASP A 257 17.63 18.35 8.93
N ILE A 258 18.35 18.23 10.03
CA ILE A 258 19.55 19.05 10.27
C ILE A 258 20.65 18.66 9.28
N ASP A 259 21.12 19.65 8.56
CA ASP A 259 22.22 19.56 7.61
C ASP A 259 23.54 19.42 8.37
N CYS A 260 23.98 18.17 8.57
CA CYS A 260 25.26 17.86 9.18
C CYS A 260 26.35 17.84 8.09
N PRO A 261 27.49 18.52 8.25
CA PRO A 261 28.56 18.44 7.27
C PRO A 261 29.01 17.00 7.01
N PRO A 262 29.34 16.62 5.74
CA PRO A 262 29.62 15.25 5.34
C PRO A 262 30.69 14.54 6.19
N GLU A 263 31.71 15.27 6.62
CA GLU A 263 32.80 14.77 7.45
C GLU A 263 32.36 14.31 8.86
N TYR A 264 31.19 14.77 9.33
CA TYR A 264 30.64 14.42 10.64
C TYR A 264 29.45 13.45 10.56
N HIS A 265 28.97 13.09 9.38
CA HIS A 265 27.79 12.23 9.19
C HIS A 265 27.89 10.92 9.97
N TYR A 266 29.05 10.26 9.94
CA TYR A 266 29.24 8.99 10.66
C TYR A 266 29.07 9.16 12.17
N SER A 267 29.75 10.14 12.76
CA SER A 267 29.70 10.38 14.21
C SER A 267 28.31 10.83 14.66
N PHE A 268 27.65 11.68 13.85
CA PHE A 268 26.30 12.14 14.12
C PHE A 268 25.27 11.02 13.99
N SER A 269 25.38 10.17 12.96
CA SER A 269 24.49 9.00 12.78
C SER A 269 24.59 8.06 13.98
N LYS A 270 25.80 7.80 14.51
CA LYS A 270 25.99 6.98 15.71
C LYS A 270 25.38 7.60 16.97
N LEU A 271 25.46 8.92 17.11
CA LEU A 271 24.82 9.64 18.19
C LEU A 271 23.28 9.53 18.09
N SER A 272 22.74 9.67 16.89
CA SER A 272 21.31 9.52 16.59
C SER A 272 20.83 8.10 16.86
N GLU A 273 21.51 7.07 16.33
CA GLU A 273 21.17 5.66 16.57
C GLU A 273 21.10 5.32 18.06
N ALA A 274 22.05 5.83 18.85
CA ALA A 274 22.07 5.61 20.29
C ALA A 274 20.86 6.22 21.02
N MET A 275 20.24 7.28 20.46
CA MET A 275 19.03 7.92 21.00
C MET A 275 17.77 7.10 20.77
N TYR A 276 17.70 6.34 19.67
CA TYR A 276 16.53 5.54 19.28
C TYR A 276 16.64 4.05 19.66
N GLY A 277 17.46 3.72 20.66
CA GLY A 277 17.58 2.35 21.20
C GLY A 277 18.60 1.47 20.51
N GLY A 278 19.50 2.05 19.72
CA GLY A 278 20.70 1.37 19.21
C GLY A 278 21.67 1.01 20.34
N VAL A 279 22.57 0.05 20.07
CA VAL A 279 23.61 -0.36 21.02
C VAL A 279 24.46 0.87 21.36
N PRO A 280 24.71 1.18 22.65
CA PRO A 280 25.54 2.29 23.03
C PRO A 280 26.97 2.04 22.53
N PHE A 281 27.31 2.68 21.43
CA PHE A 281 28.70 2.73 20.93
C PHE A 281 29.43 3.88 21.61
N ILE A 282 30.74 3.73 21.83
CA ILE A 282 31.56 4.87 22.22
C ILE A 282 31.58 5.84 21.05
N VAL A 283 30.71 6.86 21.11
CA VAL A 283 30.61 7.87 20.05
C VAL A 283 31.77 8.83 20.20
N THR A 284 32.73 8.77 19.28
CA THR A 284 33.81 9.75 19.23
C THR A 284 33.29 11.02 18.56
N LEU A 285 32.96 12.03 19.37
CA LEU A 285 32.42 13.32 18.89
C LEU A 285 33.53 14.37 18.65
N GLY A 286 34.83 14.01 18.73
CA GLY A 286 35.93 14.95 18.70
C GLY A 286 35.84 16.01 17.61
N GLY A 287 35.66 15.61 16.34
CA GLY A 287 35.54 16.57 15.25
C GLY A 287 34.29 17.47 15.35
N ILE A 288 33.16 16.94 15.85
CA ILE A 288 31.91 17.72 16.06
C ILE A 288 32.12 18.72 17.21
N ILE A 289 32.81 18.33 18.28
CA ILE A 289 33.12 19.21 19.41
C ILE A 289 33.91 20.41 18.92
N ASP A 290 35.00 20.17 18.17
CA ASP A 290 35.86 21.24 17.63
C ASP A 290 35.08 22.13 16.66
N TYR A 291 34.24 21.52 15.79
CA TYR A 291 33.45 22.26 14.81
C TYR A 291 32.42 23.20 15.45
N LEU A 292 31.82 22.79 16.56
CA LEU A 292 30.76 23.54 17.25
C LEU A 292 31.21 24.35 18.44
N ALA A 293 32.51 24.35 18.78
CA ALA A 293 33.08 24.95 20.02
C ALA A 293 32.75 26.46 20.16
N ASP A 294 32.64 27.20 19.08
CA ASP A 294 32.28 28.62 19.08
C ASP A 294 30.78 28.87 19.29
N VAL A 295 29.94 27.85 19.12
CA VAL A 295 28.47 27.93 19.23
C VAL A 295 27.96 27.30 20.54
N VAL A 296 28.39 26.07 20.85
CA VAL A 296 27.96 25.29 22.02
C VAL A 296 29.14 24.61 22.73
N ASP A 297 28.90 24.20 23.98
CA ASP A 297 29.85 23.41 24.75
C ASP A 297 29.36 21.98 24.95
N LEU A 298 29.81 21.07 24.08
CA LEU A 298 29.43 19.66 24.11
C LEU A 298 30.14 18.86 25.21
N LEU A 299 31.26 19.37 25.76
CA LEU A 299 31.97 18.70 26.84
C LEU A 299 31.23 18.82 28.17
N ASP A 300 30.47 19.89 28.34
CA ASP A 300 29.71 20.16 29.55
C ASP A 300 28.31 19.47 29.59
N CYS A 301 27.98 18.68 28.56
CA CYS A 301 26.74 17.91 28.53
C CYS A 301 26.84 16.66 29.43
N ILE A 302 25.90 16.48 30.33
CA ILE A 302 25.93 15.41 31.34
C ILE A 302 25.25 14.10 30.89
N SER A 303 24.45 14.12 29.82
CA SER A 303 23.80 12.95 29.27
C SER A 303 23.96 12.83 27.76
N LEU A 304 23.76 11.61 27.22
CA LEU A 304 23.78 11.37 25.79
C LEU A 304 22.65 12.14 25.10
N GLN A 305 21.48 12.20 25.72
CA GLN A 305 20.32 12.92 25.20
C GLN A 305 20.59 14.43 25.12
N GLU A 306 21.19 15.00 26.15
CA GLU A 306 21.62 16.40 26.14
C GLU A 306 22.64 16.66 25.04
N LYS A 307 23.67 15.79 24.89
CA LYS A 307 24.67 15.87 23.80
C LYS A 307 23.99 15.87 22.43
N TYR A 308 23.04 14.97 22.22
CA TYR A 308 22.29 14.91 20.96
C TYR A 308 21.57 16.22 20.68
N VAL A 309 20.75 16.70 21.62
CA VAL A 309 19.96 17.92 21.46
C VAL A 309 20.83 19.15 21.27
N VAL A 310 21.92 19.28 22.03
CA VAL A 310 22.88 20.39 21.90
C VAL A 310 23.61 20.33 20.56
N THR A 311 23.93 19.13 20.07
CA THR A 311 24.59 18.96 18.75
C THR A 311 23.67 19.44 17.63
N ILE A 312 22.40 19.00 17.58
CA ILE A 312 21.48 19.42 16.52
C ILE A 312 21.17 20.92 16.58
N ALA A 313 21.00 21.47 17.78
CA ALA A 313 20.80 22.92 17.95
C ALA A 313 22.05 23.70 17.54
N GLY A 314 23.26 23.17 17.81
CA GLY A 314 24.53 23.74 17.37
C GLY A 314 24.66 23.80 15.86
N PHE A 315 24.35 22.71 15.13
CA PHE A 315 24.34 22.69 13.67
C PHE A 315 23.31 23.70 13.10
N TYR A 316 22.11 23.73 13.64
CA TYR A 316 21.08 24.71 13.25
C TYR A 316 21.59 26.15 13.39
N MET A 317 22.16 26.50 14.54
CA MET A 317 22.64 27.85 14.81
C MET A 317 23.82 28.21 13.91
N ARG A 318 24.75 27.29 13.68
CA ARG A 318 25.90 27.50 12.78
C ARG A 318 25.45 27.82 11.36
N LYS A 319 24.54 27.01 10.82
CA LYS A 319 23.94 27.26 9.50
C LYS A 319 23.30 28.65 9.42
N LYS A 320 22.58 29.06 10.45
CA LYS A 320 21.94 30.39 10.54
C LYS A 320 22.97 31.52 10.52
N ILE A 321 24.09 31.36 11.23
CA ILE A 321 25.19 32.33 11.25
C ILE A 321 25.84 32.44 9.86
N GLU A 322 26.09 31.32 9.19
CA GLU A 322 26.68 31.26 7.85
C GLU A 322 25.77 31.95 6.81
N MET A 323 24.48 31.64 6.85
CA MET A 323 23.52 32.30 5.95
C MET A 323 23.43 33.82 6.18
N SER A 324 23.51 34.27 7.41
CA SER A 324 23.51 35.70 7.75
C SER A 324 24.75 36.43 7.23
N LYS A 325 25.93 35.77 7.29
CA LYS A 325 27.18 36.33 6.72
C LYS A 325 27.09 36.48 5.21
N LEU A 326 26.60 35.45 4.51
CA LEU A 326 26.43 35.49 3.05
C LEU A 326 25.42 36.57 2.61
N ALA A 327 24.34 36.77 3.36
CA ALA A 327 23.37 37.82 3.09
C ALA A 327 23.98 39.23 3.24
N ASN A 328 24.82 39.47 4.24
CA ASN A 328 25.50 40.74 4.45
C ASN A 328 26.54 41.02 3.35
N GLU A 329 27.34 40.03 2.97
CA GLU A 329 28.32 40.15 1.89
C GLU A 329 27.67 40.42 0.52
N SER A 330 26.48 39.92 0.27
CA SER A 330 25.72 40.15 -0.95
C SER A 330 25.09 41.54 -0.97
N SER A 331 24.72 42.11 0.18
CA SER A 331 24.22 43.48 0.29
C SER A 331 25.31 44.56 0.20
N GLU A 332 26.56 44.25 0.54
CA GLU A 332 27.69 45.19 0.38
C GLU A 332 28.25 45.24 -1.07
N ARG A 333 27.87 44.28 -1.92
CA ARG A 333 28.29 44.22 -3.34
C ARG A 333 27.30 44.88 -4.32
N ASN A 334 26.12 45.28 -3.85
CA ASN A 334 25.10 46.01 -4.62
C ASN A 334 25.07 47.48 -4.23
#